data_0a3c23d87a5009ea0cdf50e51212583f
#
_entry.id   0a3c23d87a5009ea0cdf50e51212583f
#
_cell.length_a   1.000
_cell.length_b   1.000
_cell.length_c   1.000
_cell.angle_alpha   90.00
_cell.angle_beta   90.00
_cell.angle_gamma   90.00
#
_symmetry.space_group_name_H-M   'P 1'
#
loop_
_entity.id
_entity.type
_entity.pdbx_description
1 polymer ?
#
loop_
_entity_poly.entity_id
_entity_poly.type
_entity_poly.pdbx_seq_one_letter_code
_entity_poly.pdbx_strand_id
1 'polypeptide(L)'
;NSKQIPAKVTFSSQFTEDNDTLYDSWLWNIKQVTNDYRSYRINKGSHNTKVGVIDSGIDFNHPDLKNNIVDSGESFVPVEDNTQDFYGHGTSVAGIIAANGSVKGVGPNLGLVPYKVFDKNGKSKTSWVISAIVKATEDDMDVINLSLSTFLSKKDKEDRETIKLFEKAFKFAKKHNTLIVAAAGNHGYDISNSKKLAQQLGKPKDNILHLPGGDNDVITVSATTAQNTKASYSNYGKNISIAAPGGDLDPSFLDTNKIDLYSLIWTTSPVNIPQTPLSKSLGFQKGYEPTLGTSVAAPIVTATAALLKTEYYEKYGEEMPIRKVEENLYQNTDHVENLDKNEVGSGIVNAYESLLNIER
;
A
#
# COMPACT_ATOMS: atom_id res chain seq x y z
N ASN A 1 9.11 4.10 28.16
CA ASN A 1 8.22 5.12 28.73
C ASN A 1 7.08 5.32 27.73
N SER A 2 5.96 4.62 27.97
CA SER A 2 4.68 4.83 27.29
C SER A 2 4.13 6.21 27.71
N LYS A 3 4.21 7.19 26.83
CA LYS A 3 3.47 8.45 27.03
C LYS A 3 1.99 8.18 26.83
N GLN A 4 1.20 8.32 27.88
CA GLN A 4 -0.25 8.29 27.81
C GLN A 4 -0.76 9.43 26.93
N ILE A 5 -1.65 9.11 26.00
CA ILE A 5 -2.36 10.09 25.17
C ILE A 5 -3.28 10.91 26.09
N PRO A 6 -3.28 12.25 26.04
CA PRO A 6 -4.12 13.09 26.89
C PRO A 6 -5.61 12.90 26.59
N ALA A 7 -6.42 12.89 27.64
CA ALA A 7 -7.86 12.55 27.62
C ALA A 7 -8.80 13.64 27.07
N LYS A 8 -8.35 14.60 26.29
CA LYS A 8 -9.20 15.61 25.65
C LYS A 8 -8.66 16.01 24.28
N VAL A 9 -9.21 15.37 23.25
CA VAL A 9 -9.02 15.79 21.86
C VAL A 9 -10.29 16.55 21.47
N THR A 10 -10.17 17.83 21.11
CA THR A 10 -11.28 18.63 20.61
C THR A 10 -11.30 18.56 19.08
N PHE A 11 -12.44 18.20 18.51
CA PHE A 11 -12.64 18.06 17.07
C PHE A 11 -13.41 19.26 16.54
N SER A 12 -13.00 19.76 15.38
CA SER A 12 -13.76 20.68 14.57
C SER A 12 -14.26 19.94 13.33
N SER A 13 -15.43 19.32 13.41
CA SER A 13 -16.23 19.02 12.22
C SER A 13 -17.68 18.81 12.61
N GLN A 14 -18.56 19.57 11.97
CA GLN A 14 -19.99 19.31 11.97
C GLN A 14 -20.28 18.21 10.95
N PHE A 15 -20.89 17.11 11.41
CA PHE A 15 -21.44 16.08 10.53
C PHE A 15 -22.65 16.65 9.78
N THR A 16 -22.62 16.64 8.45
CA THR A 16 -23.83 16.78 7.64
C THR A 16 -24.24 15.39 7.17
N GLU A 17 -25.44 14.97 7.58
CA GLU A 17 -26.11 13.78 7.08
C GLU A 17 -26.52 14.03 5.63
N ASP A 18 -25.69 13.62 4.68
CA ASP A 18 -26.10 13.40 3.31
C ASP A 18 -25.59 12.03 2.80
N ASN A 19 -26.50 11.30 2.19
CA ASN A 19 -26.57 9.86 1.95
C ASN A 19 -25.56 9.26 0.96
N ASP A 20 -24.32 9.70 0.87
CA ASP A 20 -23.31 9.02 0.05
C ASP A 20 -22.00 8.85 0.80
N THR A 21 -21.79 7.62 1.28
CA THR A 21 -20.61 7.15 2.00
C THR A 21 -20.25 7.93 3.28
N LEU A 22 -20.45 7.29 4.42
CA LEU A 22 -20.27 7.83 5.77
C LEU A 22 -18.91 8.52 5.99
N TYR A 23 -17.91 8.23 5.15
CA TYR A 23 -16.53 8.72 5.28
C TYR A 23 -16.03 9.47 4.04
N ASP A 24 -16.87 9.79 3.08
CA ASP A 24 -16.47 10.37 1.79
C ASP A 24 -15.63 11.64 1.93
N SER A 25 -15.98 12.52 2.86
CA SER A 25 -15.23 13.75 3.11
C SER A 25 -13.78 13.53 3.57
N TRP A 26 -13.45 12.32 4.04
CA TRP A 26 -12.15 11.98 4.61
C TRP A 26 -11.31 11.09 3.69
N LEU A 27 -11.87 10.67 2.55
CA LEU A 27 -11.18 9.87 1.55
C LEU A 27 -10.38 10.76 0.57
N TRP A 28 -9.70 11.78 1.10
CA TRP A 28 -8.93 12.71 0.29
C TRP A 28 -7.89 12.01 -0.61
N ASN A 29 -7.27 10.96 -0.09
CA ASN A 29 -6.28 10.16 -0.80
C ASN A 29 -6.86 9.47 -2.04
N ILE A 30 -8.05 8.89 -1.92
CA ILE A 30 -8.74 8.25 -3.05
C ILE A 30 -9.23 9.31 -4.04
N LYS A 31 -9.85 10.38 -3.55
CA LYS A 31 -10.33 11.49 -4.39
C LYS A 31 -9.20 12.13 -5.19
N GLN A 32 -8.04 12.35 -4.56
CA GLN A 32 -6.88 12.92 -5.24
C GLN A 32 -6.47 12.07 -6.43
N VAL A 33 -6.21 10.79 -6.24
CA VAL A 33 -5.66 9.93 -7.30
C VAL A 33 -6.69 9.51 -8.35
N THR A 34 -7.98 9.54 -8.00
CA THR A 34 -9.09 9.21 -8.90
C THR A 34 -9.73 10.44 -9.56
N ASN A 35 -9.22 11.63 -9.28
CA ASN A 35 -9.79 12.91 -9.71
C ASN A 35 -11.29 13.00 -9.35
N ASP A 36 -11.59 12.99 -8.03
CA ASP A 36 -12.95 12.96 -7.49
C ASP A 36 -13.80 11.83 -8.09
N TYR A 37 -13.26 10.61 -8.07
CA TYR A 37 -13.90 9.40 -8.61
C TYR A 37 -14.16 9.41 -10.12
N ARG A 38 -13.57 10.33 -10.89
CA ARG A 38 -13.71 10.37 -12.35
C ARG A 38 -13.12 9.12 -13.02
N SER A 39 -12.04 8.54 -12.45
CA SER A 39 -11.47 7.28 -12.92
C SER A 39 -12.50 6.14 -12.96
N TYR A 40 -13.48 6.14 -12.05
CA TYR A 40 -14.53 5.11 -12.00
C TYR A 40 -15.50 5.15 -13.19
N ARG A 41 -15.53 6.27 -13.93
CA ARG A 41 -16.30 6.37 -15.17
C ARG A 41 -15.58 5.74 -16.36
N ILE A 42 -14.26 5.55 -16.23
CA ILE A 42 -13.44 4.86 -17.22
C ILE A 42 -13.40 3.39 -16.85
N ASN A 43 -12.84 3.06 -15.70
CA ASN A 43 -12.77 1.68 -15.21
C ASN A 43 -12.79 1.63 -13.67
N LYS A 44 -13.51 0.67 -13.12
CA LYS A 44 -13.58 0.36 -11.67
C LYS A 44 -12.78 -0.90 -11.30
N GLY A 45 -12.18 -1.54 -12.28
CA GLY A 45 -11.60 -2.86 -12.15
C GLY A 45 -12.57 -3.99 -12.48
N SER A 46 -12.06 -5.19 -12.48
CA SER A 46 -12.77 -6.44 -12.72
C SER A 46 -12.28 -7.50 -11.72
N HIS A 47 -13.16 -8.40 -11.31
CA HIS A 47 -12.78 -9.57 -10.51
C HIS A 47 -11.81 -10.50 -11.24
N ASN A 48 -11.75 -10.42 -12.58
CA ASN A 48 -10.79 -11.17 -13.39
C ASN A 48 -9.38 -10.64 -13.29
N THR A 49 -9.21 -9.35 -12.94
CA THR A 49 -7.90 -8.77 -12.62
C THR A 49 -7.63 -8.95 -11.13
N LYS A 50 -6.70 -9.84 -10.82
CA LYS A 50 -6.44 -10.30 -9.46
C LYS A 50 -5.25 -9.59 -8.83
N VAL A 51 -5.45 -9.05 -7.63
CA VAL A 51 -4.40 -8.44 -6.82
C VAL A 51 -4.06 -9.36 -5.67
N GLY A 52 -2.81 -9.84 -5.64
CA GLY A 52 -2.26 -10.58 -4.51
C GLY A 52 -1.87 -9.64 -3.37
N VAL A 53 -2.54 -9.75 -2.23
CA VAL A 53 -2.22 -8.98 -1.02
C VAL A 53 -1.37 -9.84 -0.10
N ILE A 54 -0.04 -9.65 -0.15
CA ILE A 54 0.90 -10.36 0.73
C ILE A 54 1.05 -9.57 2.02
N ASP A 55 0.30 -9.98 3.07
CA ASP A 55 0.16 -9.23 4.31
C ASP A 55 -0.32 -10.13 5.47
N SER A 56 -1.11 -9.60 6.39
CA SER A 56 -1.68 -10.32 7.56
C SER A 56 -2.96 -11.10 7.26
N GLY A 57 -3.37 -11.17 6.00
CA GLY A 57 -4.65 -11.71 5.56
C GLY A 57 -5.65 -10.60 5.25
N ILE A 58 -6.92 -10.99 5.02
CA ILE A 58 -8.05 -10.06 4.81
C ILE A 58 -9.21 -10.52 5.68
N ASP A 59 -10.03 -9.60 6.17
CA ASP A 59 -11.30 -9.95 6.83
C ASP A 59 -12.37 -10.31 5.81
N PHE A 60 -12.68 -11.60 5.67
CA PHE A 60 -13.68 -12.14 4.76
C PHE A 60 -15.11 -11.67 5.03
N ASN A 61 -15.38 -11.16 6.24
CA ASN A 61 -16.70 -10.71 6.66
C ASN A 61 -16.87 -9.19 6.56
N HIS A 62 -15.82 -8.46 6.17
CA HIS A 62 -15.90 -7.01 6.08
C HIS A 62 -16.90 -6.59 4.98
N PRO A 63 -17.92 -5.75 5.30
CA PRO A 63 -19.01 -5.43 4.36
C PRO A 63 -18.50 -4.82 3.04
N ASP A 64 -17.45 -4.00 3.09
CA ASP A 64 -16.91 -3.30 1.92
C ASP A 64 -15.92 -4.16 1.09
N LEU A 65 -15.48 -5.32 1.60
CA LEU A 65 -14.45 -6.15 0.95
C LEU A 65 -14.94 -7.53 0.49
N LYS A 66 -15.88 -8.13 1.23
CA LYS A 66 -16.28 -9.54 1.06
C LYS A 66 -16.66 -9.93 -0.37
N ASN A 67 -17.24 -9.00 -1.14
CA ASN A 67 -17.66 -9.25 -2.51
C ASN A 67 -16.49 -9.18 -3.51
N ASN A 68 -15.37 -8.61 -3.12
CA ASN A 68 -14.18 -8.45 -3.97
C ASN A 68 -13.08 -9.47 -3.64
N ILE A 69 -13.25 -10.28 -2.59
CA ILE A 69 -12.33 -11.39 -2.29
C ILE A 69 -12.72 -12.55 -3.20
N VAL A 70 -11.92 -12.83 -4.23
CA VAL A 70 -12.23 -13.79 -5.28
C VAL A 70 -11.62 -15.17 -5.06
N ASP A 71 -10.66 -15.28 -4.14
CA ASP A 71 -10.05 -16.53 -3.71
C ASP A 71 -9.63 -16.43 -2.24
N SER A 72 -9.56 -17.56 -1.55
CA SER A 72 -9.12 -17.62 -0.15
C SER A 72 -7.60 -17.43 0.01
N GLY A 73 -6.85 -17.58 -1.05
CA GLY A 73 -5.39 -17.51 -1.04
C GLY A 73 -4.72 -18.57 -0.19
N GLU A 74 -3.52 -18.25 0.33
CA GLU A 74 -2.71 -19.20 1.11
C GLU A 74 -2.06 -18.53 2.33
N SER A 75 -2.02 -19.26 3.46
CA SER A 75 -1.29 -18.84 4.65
C SER A 75 0.09 -19.52 4.72
N PHE A 76 1.13 -18.71 4.93
CA PHE A 76 2.51 -19.16 5.15
C PHE A 76 2.89 -19.14 6.64
N VAL A 77 1.93 -18.80 7.51
CA VAL A 77 2.10 -18.81 8.96
C VAL A 77 1.79 -20.21 9.50
N PRO A 78 2.77 -20.95 10.02
CA PRO A 78 2.65 -22.40 10.28
C PRO A 78 1.53 -22.84 11.23
N VAL A 79 1.05 -21.93 12.08
CA VAL A 79 -0.01 -22.23 13.08
C VAL A 79 -1.34 -21.59 12.75
N GLU A 80 -1.44 -20.93 11.61
CA GLU A 80 -2.63 -20.24 11.12
C GLU A 80 -2.90 -20.72 9.69
N ASP A 81 -3.80 -21.71 9.55
CA ASP A 81 -4.08 -22.43 8.31
C ASP A 81 -5.05 -21.72 7.35
N ASN A 82 -5.50 -20.53 7.72
CA ASN A 82 -6.37 -19.70 6.91
C ASN A 82 -5.82 -18.26 6.79
N THR A 83 -6.37 -17.51 5.85
CA THR A 83 -5.95 -16.15 5.52
C THR A 83 -6.84 -15.07 6.14
N GLN A 84 -7.68 -15.43 7.13
CA GLN A 84 -8.42 -14.45 7.92
C GLN A 84 -7.46 -13.52 8.66
N ASP A 85 -7.74 -12.23 8.60
CA ASP A 85 -6.94 -11.20 9.26
C ASP A 85 -7.32 -11.07 10.74
N PHE A 86 -6.35 -11.27 11.63
CA PHE A 86 -6.46 -11.07 13.07
C PHE A 86 -5.51 -9.98 13.59
N TYR A 87 -4.72 -9.39 12.70
CA TYR A 87 -3.80 -8.29 13.02
C TYR A 87 -4.33 -6.93 12.56
N GLY A 88 -4.92 -6.87 11.36
CA GLY A 88 -5.64 -5.71 10.85
C GLY A 88 -4.97 -5.00 9.68
N HIS A 89 -3.67 -5.16 9.49
CA HIS A 89 -2.93 -4.40 8.48
C HIS A 89 -3.32 -4.80 7.05
N GLY A 90 -3.44 -6.09 6.75
CA GLY A 90 -3.81 -6.56 5.41
C GLY A 90 -5.23 -6.16 4.99
N THR A 91 -6.16 -6.12 5.95
CA THR A 91 -7.52 -5.61 5.69
C THR A 91 -7.49 -4.13 5.36
N SER A 92 -6.65 -3.34 6.05
CA SER A 92 -6.48 -1.91 5.75
C SER A 92 -5.91 -1.67 4.36
N VAL A 93 -4.91 -2.45 3.97
CA VAL A 93 -4.31 -2.44 2.62
C VAL A 93 -5.34 -2.81 1.56
N ALA A 94 -6.09 -3.89 1.78
CA ALA A 94 -7.14 -4.37 0.87
C ALA A 94 -8.23 -3.31 0.64
N GLY A 95 -8.58 -2.54 1.68
CA GLY A 95 -9.55 -1.45 1.57
C GLY A 95 -9.13 -0.33 0.63
N ILE A 96 -7.86 0.04 0.66
CA ILE A 96 -7.33 1.06 -0.26
C ILE A 96 -7.33 0.55 -1.70
N ILE A 97 -7.09 -0.73 -1.92
CA ILE A 97 -7.14 -1.34 -3.25
C ILE A 97 -8.56 -1.37 -3.78
N ALA A 98 -9.49 -2.00 -3.03
CA ALA A 98 -10.77 -2.42 -3.60
C ALA A 98 -11.98 -2.35 -2.64
N ALA A 99 -11.98 -1.50 -1.62
CA ALA A 99 -13.20 -1.30 -0.84
C ALA A 99 -14.33 -0.77 -1.71
N ASN A 100 -15.54 -1.27 -1.48
CA ASN A 100 -16.74 -0.86 -2.22
C ASN A 100 -17.96 -0.79 -1.30
N GLY A 101 -17.98 0.18 -0.43
CA GLY A 101 -19.05 0.39 0.55
C GLY A 101 -18.95 1.77 1.22
N SER A 102 -18.92 1.80 2.54
CA SER A 102 -18.78 3.04 3.33
C SER A 102 -17.47 3.77 3.08
N VAL A 103 -16.39 3.05 2.74
CA VAL A 103 -15.19 3.60 2.15
C VAL A 103 -15.02 3.06 0.73
N LYS A 104 -14.25 3.78 -0.09
CA LYS A 104 -13.95 3.42 -1.49
C LYS A 104 -12.46 3.17 -1.66
N GLY A 105 -12.11 2.11 -2.38
CA GLY A 105 -10.75 1.87 -2.86
C GLY A 105 -10.53 2.50 -4.24
N VAL A 106 -9.30 2.47 -4.73
CA VAL A 106 -8.94 3.01 -6.05
C VAL A 106 -9.61 2.23 -7.18
N GLY A 107 -9.70 0.90 -7.03
CA GLY A 107 -10.36 0.00 -7.99
C GLY A 107 -11.45 -0.84 -7.32
N PRO A 108 -12.66 -0.29 -7.08
CA PRO A 108 -13.68 -0.91 -6.22
C PRO A 108 -14.30 -2.21 -6.75
N ASN A 109 -13.89 -2.69 -7.92
CA ASN A 109 -14.29 -3.98 -8.49
C ASN A 109 -13.10 -4.92 -8.78
N LEU A 110 -11.87 -4.58 -8.32
CA LEU A 110 -10.72 -5.47 -8.45
C LEU A 110 -10.87 -6.72 -7.59
N GLY A 111 -10.36 -7.87 -8.10
CA GLY A 111 -10.32 -9.12 -7.36
C GLY A 111 -9.17 -9.14 -6.34
N LEU A 112 -9.47 -9.46 -5.09
CA LEU A 112 -8.49 -9.56 -4.00
C LEU A 112 -8.19 -11.03 -3.68
N VAL A 113 -6.92 -11.37 -3.53
CA VAL A 113 -6.46 -12.68 -3.08
C VAL A 113 -5.43 -12.50 -1.95
N PRO A 114 -5.74 -12.93 -0.71
CA PRO A 114 -4.83 -12.79 0.41
C PRO A 114 -3.74 -13.87 0.44
N TYR A 115 -2.49 -13.46 0.68
CA TYR A 115 -1.36 -14.34 1.01
C TYR A 115 -0.82 -13.96 2.37
N LYS A 116 -1.15 -14.77 3.38
CA LYS A 116 -0.87 -14.41 4.78
C LYS A 116 0.57 -14.75 5.17
N VAL A 117 1.32 -13.70 5.52
CA VAL A 117 2.72 -13.79 5.96
C VAL A 117 2.98 -13.16 7.34
N PHE A 118 1.98 -12.53 7.96
CA PHE A 118 2.03 -12.05 9.34
C PHE A 118 1.08 -12.85 10.22
N ASP A 119 1.57 -13.26 11.38
CA ASP A 119 0.71 -13.87 12.41
C ASP A 119 -0.18 -12.80 13.09
N LYS A 120 -1.08 -13.27 13.97
CA LYS A 120 -1.98 -12.39 14.73
C LYS A 120 -1.28 -11.37 15.64
N ASN A 121 0.04 -11.48 15.85
CA ASN A 121 0.85 -10.54 16.62
C ASN A 121 1.69 -9.62 15.71
N GLY A 122 1.50 -9.68 14.38
CA GLY A 122 2.26 -8.93 13.41
C GLY A 122 3.70 -9.41 13.21
N LYS A 123 4.01 -10.66 13.53
CA LYS A 123 5.33 -11.25 13.29
C LYS A 123 5.35 -11.94 11.93
N SER A 124 6.45 -11.78 11.21
CA SER A 124 6.68 -12.40 9.91
C SER A 124 8.07 -13.00 9.81
N LYS A 125 8.28 -13.81 8.78
CA LYS A 125 9.60 -14.30 8.37
C LYS A 125 9.82 -13.99 6.90
N THR A 126 11.03 -13.61 6.55
CA THR A 126 11.42 -13.28 5.17
C THR A 126 11.18 -14.46 4.22
N SER A 127 11.40 -15.70 4.70
CA SER A 127 11.12 -16.91 3.92
C SER A 127 9.64 -17.06 3.57
N TRP A 128 8.71 -16.67 4.46
CA TRP A 128 7.28 -16.70 4.19
C TRP A 128 6.91 -15.69 3.08
N VAL A 129 7.49 -14.49 3.15
CA VAL A 129 7.27 -13.46 2.13
C VAL A 129 7.75 -13.92 0.75
N ILE A 130 8.96 -14.50 0.68
CA ILE A 130 9.50 -15.02 -0.59
C ILE A 130 8.62 -16.14 -1.15
N SER A 131 8.20 -17.09 -0.31
CA SER A 131 7.30 -18.17 -0.72
C SER A 131 5.95 -17.63 -1.21
N ALA A 132 5.41 -16.62 -0.54
CA ALA A 132 4.16 -15.97 -0.94
C ALA A 132 4.28 -15.25 -2.28
N ILE A 133 5.40 -14.60 -2.58
CA ILE A 133 5.64 -13.96 -3.89
C ILE A 133 5.64 -15.03 -5.00
N VAL A 134 6.34 -16.16 -4.78
CA VAL A 134 6.37 -17.26 -5.76
C VAL A 134 4.97 -17.82 -5.96
N LYS A 135 4.26 -18.13 -4.87
CA LYS A 135 2.89 -18.69 -4.94
C LYS A 135 1.91 -17.74 -5.63
N ALA A 136 1.91 -16.46 -5.27
CA ALA A 136 1.05 -15.46 -5.91
C ALA A 136 1.34 -15.33 -7.42
N THR A 137 2.60 -15.50 -7.81
CA THR A 137 2.98 -15.55 -9.23
C THR A 137 2.44 -16.80 -9.91
N GLU A 138 2.55 -17.99 -9.28
CA GLU A 138 2.03 -19.26 -9.79
C GLU A 138 0.49 -19.28 -9.89
N ASP A 139 -0.19 -18.49 -9.05
CA ASP A 139 -1.65 -18.32 -9.06
C ASP A 139 -2.13 -17.25 -10.07
N ASP A 140 -1.21 -16.79 -10.94
CA ASP A 140 -1.48 -15.79 -11.98
C ASP A 140 -2.08 -14.49 -11.41
N MET A 141 -1.45 -13.93 -10.36
CA MET A 141 -1.80 -12.59 -9.90
C MET A 141 -1.28 -11.54 -10.89
N ASP A 142 -2.12 -10.60 -11.28
CA ASP A 142 -1.75 -9.50 -12.16
C ASP A 142 -0.77 -8.53 -11.51
N VAL A 143 -1.05 -8.20 -10.24
CA VAL A 143 -0.23 -7.31 -9.41
C VAL A 143 -0.13 -7.88 -8.00
N ILE A 144 1.05 -7.82 -7.42
CA ILE A 144 1.32 -8.19 -6.02
C ILE A 144 1.59 -6.92 -5.23
N ASN A 145 0.89 -6.73 -4.12
CA ASN A 145 1.14 -5.67 -3.15
C ASN A 145 1.95 -6.17 -1.96
N LEU A 146 3.07 -5.50 -1.67
CA LEU A 146 3.96 -5.76 -0.54
C LEU A 146 4.06 -4.52 0.35
N SER A 147 3.13 -4.37 1.28
CA SER A 147 3.12 -3.27 2.27
C SER A 147 4.00 -3.59 3.48
N LEU A 148 5.19 -4.13 3.23
CA LEU A 148 6.14 -4.61 4.23
C LEU A 148 7.59 -4.36 3.78
N SER A 149 8.54 -4.44 4.71
CA SER A 149 9.95 -4.30 4.39
C SER A 149 10.88 -4.99 5.40
N THR A 150 12.11 -5.23 4.96
CA THR A 150 13.18 -5.75 5.79
C THR A 150 14.52 -5.10 5.42
N PHE A 151 15.46 -5.11 6.36
CA PHE A 151 16.84 -4.64 6.17
C PHE A 151 17.79 -5.83 6.20
N LEU A 152 18.52 -6.05 5.11
CA LEU A 152 19.42 -7.19 4.94
C LEU A 152 20.85 -6.75 4.71
N SER A 153 21.78 -7.38 5.44
CA SER A 153 23.22 -7.10 5.35
C SER A 153 23.86 -7.80 4.16
N LYS A 154 24.58 -7.04 3.33
CA LYS A 154 25.41 -7.62 2.26
C LYS A 154 26.66 -8.34 2.79
N LYS A 155 27.01 -8.17 4.08
CA LYS A 155 28.16 -8.81 4.71
C LYS A 155 27.79 -10.09 5.46
N ASP A 156 26.59 -10.20 5.95
CA ASP A 156 26.09 -11.43 6.57
C ASP A 156 25.84 -12.51 5.51
N LYS A 157 26.15 -13.78 5.85
CA LYS A 157 26.04 -14.90 4.88
C LYS A 157 24.58 -15.27 4.65
N GLU A 158 23.76 -15.34 5.71
CA GLU A 158 22.36 -15.74 5.61
C GLU A 158 21.54 -14.66 4.90
N ASP A 159 21.81 -13.39 5.21
CA ASP A 159 21.18 -12.26 4.53
C ASP A 159 21.50 -12.23 3.04
N ARG A 160 22.76 -12.54 2.64
CA ARG A 160 23.12 -12.63 1.22
C ARG A 160 22.36 -13.72 0.47
N GLU A 161 22.14 -14.86 1.10
CA GLU A 161 21.33 -15.93 0.48
C GLU A 161 19.86 -15.47 0.38
N THR A 162 19.34 -14.81 1.39
CA THR A 162 17.99 -14.24 1.41
C THR A 162 17.82 -13.17 0.31
N ILE A 163 18.80 -12.28 0.12
CA ILE A 163 18.79 -11.29 -0.97
C ILE A 163 18.69 -11.99 -2.33
N LYS A 164 19.50 -13.02 -2.57
CA LYS A 164 19.44 -13.78 -3.84
C LYS A 164 18.09 -14.47 -4.06
N LEU A 165 17.44 -14.94 -2.99
CA LEU A 165 16.12 -15.56 -3.09
C LEU A 165 15.07 -14.52 -3.46
N PHE A 166 15.09 -13.32 -2.89
CA PHE A 166 14.24 -12.22 -3.31
C PHE A 166 14.43 -11.87 -4.79
N GLU A 167 15.69 -11.66 -5.23
CA GLU A 167 16.00 -11.37 -6.64
C GLU A 167 15.46 -12.44 -7.60
N LYS A 168 15.53 -13.72 -7.19
CA LYS A 168 14.97 -14.81 -7.98
C LYS A 168 13.44 -14.75 -8.05
N ALA A 169 12.79 -14.48 -6.91
CA ALA A 169 11.34 -14.37 -6.85
C ALA A 169 10.83 -13.18 -7.69
N PHE A 170 11.51 -12.03 -7.63
CA PHE A 170 11.16 -10.85 -8.45
C PHE A 170 11.30 -11.12 -9.94
N LYS A 171 12.42 -11.73 -10.36
CA LYS A 171 12.63 -12.13 -11.76
C LYS A 171 11.61 -13.18 -12.23
N PHE A 172 11.20 -14.08 -11.33
CA PHE A 172 10.16 -15.05 -11.63
C PHE A 172 8.81 -14.35 -11.87
N ALA A 173 8.40 -13.45 -11.00
CA ALA A 173 7.18 -12.65 -11.17
C ALA A 173 7.21 -11.84 -12.48
N LYS A 174 8.31 -11.14 -12.74
CA LYS A 174 8.48 -10.35 -13.98
C LYS A 174 8.36 -11.21 -15.24
N LYS A 175 8.93 -12.42 -15.23
CA LYS A 175 8.84 -13.36 -16.36
C LYS A 175 7.40 -13.82 -16.63
N HIS A 176 6.56 -13.86 -15.59
CA HIS A 176 5.15 -14.26 -15.68
C HIS A 176 4.19 -13.07 -15.83
N ASN A 177 4.70 -11.88 -16.16
CA ASN A 177 3.91 -10.64 -16.31
C ASN A 177 3.15 -10.23 -15.04
N THR A 178 3.63 -10.67 -13.86
CA THR A 178 3.12 -10.27 -12.55
C THR A 178 3.92 -9.09 -12.04
N LEU A 179 3.28 -7.93 -11.85
CA LEU A 179 3.91 -6.72 -11.36
C LEU A 179 4.02 -6.75 -9.83
N ILE A 180 5.15 -6.33 -9.28
CA ILE A 180 5.34 -6.20 -7.83
C ILE A 180 5.41 -4.72 -7.46
N VAL A 181 4.60 -4.32 -6.48
CA VAL A 181 4.59 -2.98 -5.89
C VAL A 181 4.88 -3.09 -4.41
N ALA A 182 5.83 -2.31 -3.90
CA ALA A 182 6.25 -2.38 -2.51
C ALA A 182 6.40 -1.01 -1.85
N ALA A 183 6.13 -0.97 -0.56
CA ALA A 183 6.33 0.19 0.29
C ALA A 183 7.82 0.55 0.44
N ALA A 184 8.14 1.85 0.42
CA ALA A 184 9.50 2.35 0.63
C ALA A 184 9.97 2.23 2.10
N GLY A 185 9.05 2.06 3.06
CA GLY A 185 9.35 1.99 4.49
C GLY A 185 9.23 3.33 5.22
N ASN A 186 9.15 3.28 6.54
CA ASN A 186 8.69 4.38 7.40
C ASN A 186 9.77 4.86 8.42
N HIS A 187 11.02 4.98 7.99
CA HIS A 187 12.13 5.35 8.91
C HIS A 187 12.75 6.72 8.59
N GLY A 188 12.33 7.38 7.49
CA GLY A 188 12.94 8.61 7.00
C GLY A 188 14.36 8.41 6.48
N TYR A 189 14.70 7.21 6.01
CA TYR A 189 16.04 6.83 5.58
C TYR A 189 16.23 6.90 4.07
N ASP A 190 17.48 7.19 3.67
CA ASP A 190 17.93 7.06 2.29
C ASP A 190 18.21 5.58 1.98
N ILE A 191 17.28 4.93 1.28
CA ILE A 191 17.38 3.51 0.93
C ILE A 191 18.22 3.25 -0.33
N SER A 192 18.66 4.28 -1.03
CA SER A 192 19.49 4.13 -2.24
C SER A 192 20.97 3.95 -1.95
N ASN A 193 21.41 4.28 -0.72
CA ASN A 193 22.81 4.20 -0.32
C ASN A 193 23.02 3.21 0.83
N SER A 194 23.47 2.00 0.50
CA SER A 194 23.62 0.90 1.47
C SER A 194 24.57 1.18 2.64
N LYS A 195 25.57 2.05 2.45
CA LYS A 195 26.49 2.46 3.52
C LYS A 195 25.83 3.50 4.44
N LYS A 196 25.15 4.50 3.85
CA LYS A 196 24.41 5.51 4.60
C LYS A 196 23.28 4.89 5.40
N LEU A 197 22.55 3.96 4.79
CA LEU A 197 21.51 3.18 5.45
C LEU A 197 22.05 2.37 6.64
N ALA A 198 23.21 1.73 6.47
CA ALA A 198 23.89 1.03 7.56
C ALA A 198 24.29 1.97 8.72
N GLN A 199 24.76 3.17 8.41
CA GLN A 199 25.06 4.20 9.43
C GLN A 199 23.78 4.62 10.19
N GLN A 200 22.70 4.90 9.48
CA GLN A 200 21.41 5.27 10.07
C GLN A 200 20.83 4.16 10.97
N LEU A 201 21.09 2.90 10.64
CA LEU A 201 20.74 1.74 11.45
C LEU A 201 21.72 1.38 12.57
N GLY A 202 22.72 2.25 12.83
CA GLY A 202 23.74 2.03 13.88
C GLY A 202 24.76 0.94 13.55
N LYS A 203 24.90 0.55 12.28
CA LYS A 203 25.84 -0.47 11.78
C LYS A 203 26.84 0.10 10.78
N PRO A 204 27.69 1.09 11.15
CA PRO A 204 28.48 1.88 10.21
C PRO A 204 29.53 1.09 9.41
N LYS A 205 29.84 -0.14 9.84
CA LYS A 205 30.78 -1.04 9.15
C LYS A 205 30.09 -1.99 8.16
N ASP A 206 28.77 -1.89 8.01
CA ASP A 206 27.97 -2.77 7.16
C ASP A 206 27.57 -2.10 5.83
N ASN A 207 26.94 -2.88 4.96
CA ASN A 207 26.24 -2.46 3.75
C ASN A 207 24.85 -3.09 3.78
N ILE A 208 23.82 -2.27 3.97
CA ILE A 208 22.44 -2.78 4.15
C ILE A 208 21.58 -2.44 2.96
N LEU A 209 20.78 -3.40 2.53
CA LEU A 209 19.70 -3.21 1.57
C LEU A 209 18.36 -3.13 2.29
N HIS A 210 17.47 -2.34 1.73
CA HIS A 210 16.04 -2.33 2.03
C HIS A 210 15.31 -3.14 0.97
N LEU A 211 14.56 -4.17 1.35
CA LEU A 211 13.80 -5.06 0.47
C LEU A 211 12.40 -5.33 1.04
N PRO A 212 11.38 -5.63 0.22
CA PRO A 212 11.40 -5.70 -1.25
C PRO A 212 11.51 -4.33 -1.93
N GLY A 213 11.02 -3.26 -1.32
CA GLY A 213 11.17 -1.90 -1.84
C GLY A 213 12.65 -1.52 -1.97
N GLY A 214 13.02 -0.85 -3.05
CA GLY A 214 14.39 -0.49 -3.38
C GLY A 214 15.06 -1.41 -4.39
N ASP A 215 14.46 -2.55 -4.73
CA ASP A 215 14.91 -3.39 -5.84
C ASP A 215 14.45 -2.84 -7.20
N ASN A 216 15.25 -3.05 -8.24
CA ASN A 216 14.96 -2.52 -9.58
C ASN A 216 13.84 -3.26 -10.33
N ASP A 217 13.50 -4.47 -9.91
CA ASP A 217 12.40 -5.26 -10.47
C ASP A 217 11.08 -5.06 -9.69
N VAL A 218 11.04 -4.06 -8.79
CA VAL A 218 9.90 -3.74 -7.93
C VAL A 218 9.56 -2.25 -8.03
N ILE A 219 8.30 -1.90 -8.18
CA ILE A 219 7.86 -0.50 -8.04
C ILE A 219 7.91 -0.12 -6.56
N THR A 220 8.81 0.78 -6.21
CA THR A 220 8.99 1.28 -4.84
C THR A 220 8.23 2.56 -4.62
N VAL A 221 7.29 2.55 -3.65
CA VAL A 221 6.34 3.63 -3.42
C VAL A 221 6.66 4.38 -2.14
N SER A 222 6.93 5.69 -2.25
CA SER A 222 7.03 6.62 -1.12
C SER A 222 5.67 7.22 -0.76
N ALA A 223 5.57 7.84 0.41
CA ALA A 223 4.34 8.42 0.92
C ALA A 223 4.35 9.96 0.84
N THR A 224 3.19 10.52 0.44
CA THR A 224 2.92 11.96 0.48
C THR A 224 1.79 12.31 1.44
N THR A 225 1.77 13.57 1.87
CA THR A 225 0.72 14.18 2.70
C THR A 225 -0.41 14.73 1.84
N ALA A 226 -1.51 15.15 2.48
CA ALA A 226 -2.61 15.86 1.81
C ALA A 226 -2.19 17.21 1.17
N GLN A 227 -1.06 17.78 1.62
CA GLN A 227 -0.49 19.00 1.06
C GLN A 227 0.52 18.71 -0.06
N ASN A 228 0.58 17.48 -0.57
CA ASN A 228 1.52 17.05 -1.61
C ASN A 228 3.00 17.26 -1.22
N THR A 229 3.34 17.12 0.03
CA THR A 229 4.73 17.05 0.50
C THR A 229 5.11 15.60 0.82
N LYS A 230 6.41 15.28 0.85
CA LYS A 230 6.83 13.96 1.33
C LYS A 230 6.44 13.79 2.80
N ALA A 231 5.81 12.67 3.15
CA ALA A 231 5.53 12.36 4.54
C ALA A 231 6.83 12.26 5.36
N SER A 232 6.81 12.79 6.59
CA SER A 232 8.00 12.92 7.44
C SER A 232 8.74 11.61 7.67
N TYR A 233 7.99 10.53 7.83
CA TYR A 233 8.49 9.17 8.05
C TYR A 233 8.93 8.46 6.77
N SER A 234 8.49 8.91 5.57
CA SER A 234 8.73 8.17 4.33
C SER A 234 10.22 8.04 4.03
N ASN A 235 10.67 6.81 3.78
CA ASN A 235 11.98 6.59 3.20
C ASN A 235 12.07 7.25 1.81
N TYR A 236 13.28 7.55 1.38
CA TYR A 236 13.57 8.27 0.14
C TYR A 236 14.85 7.73 -0.52
N GLY A 237 15.20 8.27 -1.67
CA GLY A 237 16.42 7.94 -2.40
C GLY A 237 16.14 7.64 -3.87
N LYS A 238 17.21 7.39 -4.63
CA LYS A 238 17.14 7.14 -6.08
C LYS A 238 16.34 5.88 -6.48
N ASN A 239 16.04 5.03 -5.49
CA ASN A 239 15.29 3.79 -5.67
C ASN A 239 13.77 4.01 -5.56
N ILE A 240 13.32 5.23 -5.26
CA ILE A 240 11.90 5.54 -5.28
C ILE A 240 11.45 5.62 -6.75
N SER A 241 10.44 4.83 -7.09
CA SER A 241 9.87 4.79 -8.44
C SER A 241 8.79 5.84 -8.63
N ILE A 242 7.91 5.96 -7.65
CA ILE A 242 6.71 6.80 -7.67
C ILE A 242 6.26 7.08 -6.23
N ALA A 243 5.48 8.12 -6.02
CA ALA A 243 4.85 8.42 -4.74
C ALA A 243 3.33 8.24 -4.78
N ALA A 244 2.72 8.08 -3.62
CA ALA A 244 1.27 8.08 -3.46
C ALA A 244 0.87 8.65 -2.08
N PRO A 245 -0.38 9.09 -1.91
CA PRO A 245 -0.91 9.51 -0.61
C PRO A 245 -0.74 8.44 0.48
N GLY A 246 -0.02 8.78 1.53
CA GLY A 246 0.20 7.89 2.70
C GLY A 246 -0.18 8.56 4.02
N GLY A 247 -0.53 9.86 3.97
CA GLY A 247 -0.86 10.65 5.15
C GLY A 247 0.36 10.97 6.03
N ASP A 248 0.17 11.83 7.00
CA ASP A 248 1.15 12.12 8.05
C ASP A 248 0.43 12.70 9.28
N LEU A 249 1.11 12.77 10.39
CA LEU A 249 0.67 13.59 11.50
C LEU A 249 1.00 15.05 11.19
N ASP A 250 0.04 15.95 11.47
CA ASP A 250 0.29 17.38 11.36
C ASP A 250 1.52 17.76 12.21
N PRO A 251 2.49 18.53 11.69
CA PRO A 251 3.66 18.95 12.46
C PRO A 251 3.31 19.66 13.77
N SER A 252 2.16 20.33 13.83
CA SER A 252 1.68 20.98 15.06
C SER A 252 1.19 20.00 16.13
N PHE A 253 1.07 18.69 15.82
CA PHE A 253 0.62 17.68 16.78
C PHE A 253 1.49 17.65 18.05
N LEU A 254 2.82 17.78 17.90
CA LEU A 254 3.74 17.75 19.03
C LEU A 254 3.55 18.94 19.96
N ASP A 255 3.10 20.08 19.45
CA ASP A 255 2.89 21.31 20.22
C ASP A 255 1.47 21.43 20.75
N THR A 256 0.48 20.96 19.99
CA THR A 256 -0.95 21.17 20.28
C THR A 256 -1.66 19.96 20.85
N ASN A 257 -1.10 18.76 20.71
CA ASN A 257 -1.74 17.46 20.94
C ASN A 257 -3.09 17.30 20.17
N LYS A 258 -3.24 18.02 19.05
CA LYS A 258 -4.42 17.91 18.19
C LYS A 258 -4.07 17.06 16.97
N ILE A 259 -4.88 16.04 16.71
CA ILE A 259 -4.78 15.24 15.50
C ILE A 259 -5.71 15.84 14.46
N ASP A 260 -5.15 16.24 13.32
CA ASP A 260 -5.96 16.54 12.14
C ASP A 260 -6.33 15.22 11.45
N LEU A 261 -7.61 14.87 11.50
CA LEU A 261 -8.13 13.64 10.93
C LEU A 261 -8.07 13.64 9.39
N TYR A 262 -8.04 14.82 8.77
CA TYR A 262 -7.87 14.97 7.33
C TYR A 262 -6.42 14.75 6.87
N SER A 263 -5.48 14.70 7.79
CA SER A 263 -4.08 14.34 7.47
C SER A 263 -3.85 12.83 7.42
N LEU A 264 -4.79 12.04 7.93
CA LEU A 264 -4.71 10.58 8.00
C LEU A 264 -5.40 9.90 6.81
N ILE A 265 -5.06 8.64 6.60
CA ILE A 265 -5.70 7.77 5.62
C ILE A 265 -6.79 6.95 6.30
N TRP A 266 -8.01 7.06 5.80
CA TRP A 266 -9.16 6.30 6.28
C TRP A 266 -9.38 5.07 5.41
N THR A 267 -9.54 3.91 6.04
CA THR A 267 -9.67 2.65 5.34
C THR A 267 -10.39 1.60 6.19
N THR A 268 -10.58 0.41 5.63
CA THR A 268 -11.17 -0.74 6.31
C THR A 268 -10.25 -1.30 7.39
N SER A 269 -10.86 -1.92 8.40
CA SER A 269 -10.21 -2.66 9.47
C SER A 269 -11.04 -3.90 9.80
N PRO A 270 -10.48 -5.00 10.29
CA PRO A 270 -11.27 -6.20 10.57
C PRO A 270 -12.40 -5.96 11.57
N VAL A 271 -13.60 -6.45 11.25
CA VAL A 271 -14.76 -6.38 12.14
C VAL A 271 -14.69 -7.35 13.32
N ASN A 272 -13.75 -8.31 13.28
CA ASN A 272 -13.58 -9.34 14.31
C ASN A 272 -12.53 -8.98 15.38
N ILE A 273 -11.80 -7.87 15.22
CA ILE A 273 -10.84 -7.37 16.22
C ILE A 273 -11.40 -6.16 16.96
N PRO A 274 -10.89 -5.85 18.18
CA PRO A 274 -11.30 -4.65 18.90
C PRO A 274 -10.95 -3.37 18.13
N GLN A 275 -11.87 -2.43 18.10
CA GLN A 275 -11.66 -1.08 17.59
C GLN A 275 -10.63 -0.33 18.45
N THR A 276 -9.81 0.52 17.83
CA THR A 276 -8.85 1.33 18.57
C THR A 276 -9.56 2.31 19.54
N PRO A 277 -8.94 2.67 20.67
CA PRO A 277 -9.51 3.66 21.59
C PRO A 277 -9.78 5.00 20.89
N LEU A 278 -8.92 5.40 19.96
CA LEU A 278 -9.09 6.64 19.18
C LEU A 278 -10.37 6.57 18.33
N SER A 279 -10.49 5.59 17.48
CA SER A 279 -11.63 5.41 16.59
C SER A 279 -12.94 5.30 17.36
N LYS A 280 -12.93 4.54 18.47
CA LYS A 280 -14.10 4.43 19.36
C LYS A 280 -14.49 5.76 20.00
N SER A 281 -13.50 6.56 20.45
CA SER A 281 -13.76 7.88 21.07
C SER A 281 -14.33 8.90 20.08
N LEU A 282 -14.04 8.70 18.79
CA LEU A 282 -14.52 9.52 17.68
C LEU A 282 -15.91 9.11 17.17
N GLY A 283 -16.46 8.01 17.70
CA GLY A 283 -17.79 7.51 17.30
C GLY A 283 -17.80 6.77 15.95
N PHE A 284 -16.63 6.33 15.46
CA PHE A 284 -16.57 5.57 14.21
C PHE A 284 -17.22 4.20 14.35
N GLN A 285 -17.76 3.71 13.24
CA GLN A 285 -18.24 2.34 13.17
C GLN A 285 -17.07 1.38 13.24
N LYS A 286 -17.29 0.23 13.87
CA LYS A 286 -16.34 -0.88 13.87
C LYS A 286 -16.10 -1.37 12.43
N GLY A 287 -14.87 -1.61 12.09
CA GLY A 287 -14.47 -1.99 10.74
C GLY A 287 -13.80 -0.87 9.92
N TYR A 288 -13.64 0.33 10.52
CA TYR A 288 -12.99 1.47 9.87
C TYR A 288 -12.04 2.16 10.83
N GLU A 289 -10.81 2.39 10.40
CA GLU A 289 -9.76 2.98 11.23
C GLU A 289 -8.92 3.97 10.42
N PRO A 290 -8.42 5.03 11.08
CA PRO A 290 -7.41 5.89 10.48
C PRO A 290 -6.03 5.25 10.57
N THR A 291 -5.22 5.49 9.57
CA THR A 291 -3.84 4.99 9.51
C THR A 291 -2.94 5.96 8.73
N LEU A 292 -1.65 5.67 8.68
CA LEU A 292 -0.66 6.37 7.86
C LEU A 292 0.53 5.44 7.56
N GLY A 293 1.25 5.72 6.49
CA GLY A 293 2.45 4.94 6.17
C GLY A 293 2.66 4.74 4.66
N THR A 294 3.86 4.38 4.29
CA THR A 294 4.15 3.91 2.93
C THR A 294 3.39 2.61 2.62
N SER A 295 2.98 1.88 3.65
CA SER A 295 2.16 0.66 3.54
C SER A 295 0.75 0.92 3.03
N VAL A 296 0.24 2.15 3.17
CA VAL A 296 -1.07 2.55 2.63
C VAL A 296 -0.95 3.43 1.38
N ALA A 297 0.26 3.88 1.05
CA ALA A 297 0.59 4.50 -0.23
C ALA A 297 0.79 3.43 -1.34
N ALA A 298 1.51 2.36 -1.06
CA ALA A 298 1.77 1.28 -2.02
C ALA A 298 0.50 0.68 -2.64
N PRO A 299 -0.57 0.36 -1.89
CA PRO A 299 -1.80 -0.20 -2.45
C PRO A 299 -2.53 0.74 -3.42
N ILE A 300 -2.33 2.05 -3.35
CA ILE A 300 -2.87 3.00 -4.33
C ILE A 300 -2.23 2.77 -5.71
N VAL A 301 -0.90 2.63 -5.75
CA VAL A 301 -0.17 2.34 -6.98
C VAL A 301 -0.49 0.94 -7.48
N THR A 302 -0.60 -0.03 -6.59
CA THR A 302 -1.02 -1.41 -6.90
C THR A 302 -2.37 -1.44 -7.61
N ALA A 303 -3.36 -0.77 -7.05
CA ALA A 303 -4.70 -0.71 -7.64
C ALA A 303 -4.71 0.05 -8.98
N THR A 304 -3.96 1.15 -9.09
CA THR A 304 -3.82 1.87 -10.35
C THR A 304 -3.23 0.99 -11.44
N ALA A 305 -2.16 0.23 -11.13
CA ALA A 305 -1.56 -0.73 -12.05
C ALA A 305 -2.56 -1.84 -12.48
N ALA A 306 -3.35 -2.35 -11.54
CA ALA A 306 -4.38 -3.34 -11.83
C ALA A 306 -5.50 -2.78 -12.72
N LEU A 307 -5.92 -1.53 -12.48
CA LEU A 307 -6.87 -0.83 -13.36
C LEU A 307 -6.35 -0.66 -14.78
N LEU A 308 -5.06 -0.33 -14.94
CA LEU A 308 -4.42 -0.24 -16.26
C LEU A 308 -4.46 -1.58 -17.00
N LYS A 309 -4.15 -2.68 -16.32
CA LYS A 309 -4.24 -4.02 -16.91
C LYS A 309 -5.67 -4.37 -17.30
N THR A 310 -6.67 -4.04 -16.45
CA THR A 310 -8.08 -4.27 -16.75
C THR A 310 -8.51 -3.51 -18.00
N GLU A 311 -8.28 -2.20 -18.02
CA GLU A 311 -8.71 -1.32 -19.13
C GLU A 311 -8.01 -1.69 -20.44
N TYR A 312 -6.71 -2.02 -20.37
CA TYR A 312 -5.95 -2.45 -21.54
C TYR A 312 -6.52 -3.74 -22.14
N TYR A 313 -6.84 -4.73 -21.27
CA TYR A 313 -7.45 -5.98 -21.70
C TYR A 313 -8.84 -5.74 -22.32
N GLU A 314 -9.69 -4.93 -21.70
CA GLU A 314 -11.02 -4.60 -22.21
C GLU A 314 -10.95 -3.87 -23.56
N LYS A 315 -9.94 -3.01 -23.75
CA LYS A 315 -9.77 -2.21 -24.97
C LYS A 315 -9.12 -2.98 -26.11
N TYR A 316 -8.18 -3.88 -25.83
CA TYR A 316 -7.34 -4.52 -26.84
C TYR A 316 -7.46 -6.05 -26.90
N GLY A 317 -8.05 -6.70 -25.90
CA GLY A 317 -8.21 -8.16 -25.83
C GLY A 317 -6.91 -8.91 -25.53
N GLU A 318 -5.89 -8.24 -25.03
CA GLU A 318 -4.58 -8.81 -24.68
C GLU A 318 -4.07 -8.26 -23.35
N GLU A 319 -3.19 -9.01 -22.67
CA GLU A 319 -2.62 -8.58 -21.40
C GLU A 319 -1.64 -7.41 -21.60
N MET A 320 -1.75 -6.41 -20.71
CA MET A 320 -0.79 -5.30 -20.69
C MET A 320 0.56 -5.78 -20.15
N PRO A 321 1.65 -5.63 -20.93
CA PRO A 321 2.98 -5.98 -20.44
C PRO A 321 3.42 -5.09 -19.27
N ILE A 322 4.12 -5.64 -18.28
CA ILE A 322 4.61 -4.90 -17.09
C ILE A 322 5.31 -3.59 -17.51
N ARG A 323 6.20 -3.66 -18.51
CA ARG A 323 6.93 -2.47 -18.97
C ARG A 323 5.98 -1.33 -19.39
N LYS A 324 4.88 -1.65 -20.05
CA LYS A 324 3.88 -0.65 -20.44
C LYS A 324 3.12 -0.10 -19.25
N VAL A 325 2.84 -0.94 -18.26
CA VAL A 325 2.23 -0.49 -16.99
C VAL A 325 3.15 0.50 -16.29
N GLU A 326 4.44 0.18 -16.16
CA GLU A 326 5.45 1.07 -15.55
C GLU A 326 5.59 2.38 -16.33
N GLU A 327 5.74 2.32 -17.66
CA GLU A 327 5.84 3.50 -18.53
C GLU A 327 4.62 4.41 -18.37
N ASN A 328 3.41 3.85 -18.39
CA ASN A 328 2.18 4.63 -18.22
C ASN A 328 2.09 5.27 -16.83
N LEU A 329 2.34 4.49 -15.76
CA LEU A 329 2.35 5.00 -14.39
C LEU A 329 3.30 6.19 -14.22
N TYR A 330 4.51 6.10 -14.79
CA TYR A 330 5.55 7.12 -14.59
C TYR A 330 5.35 8.37 -15.46
N GLN A 331 4.69 8.23 -16.59
CA GLN A 331 4.40 9.35 -17.51
C GLN A 331 3.16 10.15 -17.11
N ASN A 332 2.23 9.55 -16.35
CA ASN A 332 0.94 10.13 -16.01
C ASN A 332 0.83 10.46 -14.52
N THR A 333 1.89 11.00 -13.93
CA THR A 333 1.93 11.45 -12.54
C THR A 333 1.58 12.91 -12.38
N ASP A 334 1.08 13.29 -11.22
CA ASP A 334 1.00 14.68 -10.81
C ASP A 334 2.39 15.18 -10.42
N HIS A 335 2.86 16.23 -11.10
CA HIS A 335 4.12 16.89 -10.78
C HIS A 335 3.90 17.97 -9.71
N VAL A 336 4.74 17.95 -8.68
CA VAL A 336 4.75 18.96 -7.62
C VAL A 336 6.07 19.72 -7.68
N GLU A 337 6.01 21.04 -7.95
CA GLU A 337 7.18 21.88 -8.24
C GLU A 337 8.29 21.87 -7.18
N ASN A 338 8.00 21.55 -5.93
CA ASN A 338 8.95 21.64 -4.82
C ASN A 338 9.38 20.27 -4.25
N LEU A 339 9.03 19.16 -4.90
CA LEU A 339 9.43 17.83 -4.45
C LEU A 339 10.68 17.33 -5.20
N ASP A 340 11.65 16.83 -4.42
CA ASP A 340 12.85 16.19 -4.97
C ASP A 340 12.48 14.83 -5.61
N LYS A 341 13.06 14.55 -6.78
CA LYS A 341 12.94 13.26 -7.44
C LYS A 341 13.35 12.07 -6.56
N ASN A 342 14.27 12.28 -5.61
CA ASN A 342 14.62 11.27 -4.61
C ASN A 342 13.52 11.03 -3.56
N GLU A 343 12.52 11.92 -3.48
CA GLU A 343 11.40 11.80 -2.55
C GLU A 343 10.18 11.15 -3.19
N VAL A 344 9.93 11.45 -4.47
CA VAL A 344 8.69 11.07 -5.17
C VAL A 344 8.90 10.27 -6.46
N GLY A 345 10.13 9.98 -6.83
CA GLY A 345 10.41 9.27 -8.09
C GLY A 345 9.92 10.05 -9.31
N SER A 346 9.00 9.47 -10.06
CA SER A 346 8.40 10.09 -11.25
C SER A 346 7.36 11.17 -10.92
N GLY A 347 6.84 11.21 -9.68
CA GLY A 347 5.78 12.10 -9.23
C GLY A 347 4.76 11.38 -8.38
N ILE A 348 3.61 12.01 -8.11
CA ILE A 348 2.51 11.39 -7.37
C ILE A 348 1.59 10.67 -8.36
N VAL A 349 1.24 9.41 -8.08
CA VAL A 349 0.39 8.59 -8.93
C VAL A 349 -0.98 9.26 -9.17
N ASN A 350 -1.43 9.22 -10.42
CA ASN A 350 -2.75 9.70 -10.84
C ASN A 350 -3.45 8.61 -11.64
N ALA A 351 -4.41 7.92 -11.02
CA ALA A 351 -5.14 6.81 -11.64
C ALA A 351 -6.04 7.30 -12.80
N TYR A 352 -6.58 8.51 -12.70
CA TYR A 352 -7.43 9.07 -13.74
C TYR A 352 -6.63 9.37 -15.01
N GLU A 353 -5.51 10.10 -14.91
CA GLU A 353 -4.65 10.40 -16.04
C GLU A 353 -4.02 9.14 -16.65
N SER A 354 -3.63 8.19 -15.79
CA SER A 354 -3.11 6.89 -16.22
C SER A 354 -4.12 6.13 -17.10
N LEU A 355 -5.40 6.10 -16.70
CA LEU A 355 -6.47 5.43 -17.46
C LEU A 355 -6.81 6.17 -18.76
N LEU A 356 -6.81 7.51 -18.76
CA LEU A 356 -7.07 8.30 -19.96
C LEU A 356 -6.02 8.08 -21.06
N ASN A 357 -4.78 7.86 -20.68
CA ASN A 357 -3.61 7.78 -21.57
C ASN A 357 -3.15 6.35 -21.85
N ILE A 358 -4.06 5.37 -21.88
CA ILE A 358 -3.74 3.99 -22.24
C ILE A 358 -3.60 3.88 -23.76
N GLU A 359 -2.39 3.54 -24.21
CA GLU A 359 -2.03 3.29 -25.60
C GLU A 359 -1.65 1.80 -25.81
N ARG A 360 -1.86 1.33 -27.07
CA ARG A 360 -1.54 -0.05 -27.47
C ARG A 360 -0.04 -0.28 -27.60
#